data_afeb5fd56c14837b58dc4275748fd436
#
_entry.id   afeb5fd56c14837b58dc4275748fd436
#
_cell.length_a   1.000
_cell.length_b   1.000
_cell.length_c   1.000
_cell.angle_alpha   90.00
_cell.angle_beta   90.00
_cell.angle_gamma   90.00
#
_symmetry.space_group_name_H-M   'P 1'
#
loop_
_entity.id
_entity.type
_entity.pdbx_description
1 polymer ?
#
loop_
_entity_poly.entity_id
_entity_poly.type
_entity_poly.pdbx_seq_one_letter_code
_entity_poly.pdbx_strand_id
1 'polypeptide(L)'
;MPVASAPAVQISTATETEINEHAPTSLTVFRFADNPRILVLDFASLHEQGKMLNRVAAFVEKAGLPHDRVLTDGELDAAIRAQGDTVETFYLGHDYAAASLARFFALADSEQIMLDPAEQWLRALLQQEGWFASGVAAGLISLPAAGSDPRITASARAAILRHELSHGEFFSNPEYAEYVYKFWLTELTEDERGAVRDFLAKEGYDARVEELMFNEMQAYLMFTRDPTFFTPDMAAMTHERLATLQARFLAGMPAGWLRNVLASYQSAALAR
;
A
#
# COMPACT_ATOMS: atom_id res chain seq x y z
N MET A 1 -34.14 -21.50 4.25
CA MET A 1 -32.93 -22.33 4.19
C MET A 1 -31.78 -21.51 4.76
N PRO A 2 -31.04 -21.97 5.77
CA PRO A 2 -29.83 -21.26 6.18
C PRO A 2 -28.85 -21.31 5.00
N VAL A 3 -28.41 -20.16 4.56
CA VAL A 3 -27.31 -20.01 3.59
C VAL A 3 -26.09 -20.61 4.28
N ALA A 4 -25.48 -21.62 3.69
CA ALA A 4 -24.23 -22.16 4.18
C ALA A 4 -23.23 -21.01 4.23
N SER A 5 -22.67 -20.69 5.41
CA SER A 5 -21.62 -19.70 5.53
C SER A 5 -20.42 -20.17 4.71
N ALA A 6 -19.89 -19.28 3.86
CA ALA A 6 -18.66 -19.56 3.15
C ALA A 6 -17.58 -20.02 4.16
N PRO A 7 -16.68 -20.95 3.82
CA PRO A 7 -15.62 -21.37 4.71
C PRO A 7 -14.77 -20.17 5.10
N ALA A 8 -14.42 -20.07 6.40
CA ALA A 8 -13.59 -18.99 6.89
C ALA A 8 -12.23 -18.97 6.16
N VAL A 9 -11.77 -17.78 5.77
CA VAL A 9 -10.46 -17.59 5.17
C VAL A 9 -9.39 -17.94 6.21
N GLN A 10 -8.43 -18.78 5.83
CA GLN A 10 -7.30 -19.11 6.70
C GLN A 10 -6.29 -17.97 6.67
N ILE A 11 -5.91 -17.49 7.85
CA ILE A 11 -4.91 -16.43 8.04
C ILE A 11 -3.81 -17.00 8.93
N SER A 12 -2.58 -17.04 8.44
CA SER A 12 -1.40 -17.43 9.21
C SER A 12 -0.62 -16.19 9.67
N THR A 13 -0.02 -16.25 10.85
CA THR A 13 0.88 -15.19 11.31
C THR A 13 2.27 -15.44 10.72
N ALA A 14 2.89 -14.41 10.16
CA ALA A 14 4.22 -14.50 9.58
C ALA A 14 5.04 -13.20 9.77
N THR A 15 6.34 -13.35 9.91
CA THR A 15 7.32 -12.27 9.92
C THR A 15 7.53 -11.73 8.51
N GLU A 16 8.14 -10.55 8.40
CA GLU A 16 8.50 -9.99 7.09
C GLU A 16 9.37 -10.94 6.27
N THR A 17 10.35 -11.59 6.90
CA THR A 17 11.24 -12.55 6.22
C THR A 17 10.45 -13.73 5.67
N GLU A 18 9.56 -14.33 6.47
CA GLU A 18 8.74 -15.45 6.04
C GLU A 18 7.79 -15.08 4.89
N ILE A 19 7.19 -13.87 4.93
CA ILE A 19 6.36 -13.35 3.85
C ILE A 19 7.19 -13.13 2.57
N ASN A 20 8.37 -12.52 2.70
CA ASN A 20 9.24 -12.24 1.56
C ASN A 20 9.74 -13.52 0.87
N GLU A 21 10.05 -14.56 1.64
CA GLU A 21 10.55 -15.84 1.14
C GLU A 21 9.43 -16.77 0.66
N HIS A 22 8.18 -16.45 0.97
CA HIS A 22 7.05 -17.26 0.53
C HIS A 22 6.88 -17.21 -1.00
N ALA A 23 6.64 -18.37 -1.61
CA ALA A 23 6.39 -18.52 -3.03
C ALA A 23 4.94 -18.99 -3.25
N PRO A 24 3.97 -18.06 -3.34
CA PRO A 24 2.56 -18.40 -3.43
C PRO A 24 2.24 -19.08 -4.77
N THR A 25 1.49 -20.18 -4.71
CA THR A 25 0.88 -20.84 -5.88
C THR A 25 -0.60 -20.50 -6.02
N SER A 26 -1.16 -19.84 -5.03
CA SER A 26 -2.49 -19.26 -4.96
C SER A 26 -2.48 -18.16 -3.92
N LEU A 27 -3.53 -17.33 -3.87
CA LEU A 27 -3.66 -16.28 -2.85
C LEU A 27 -3.47 -16.85 -1.43
N THR A 28 -2.51 -16.30 -0.70
CA THR A 28 -2.25 -16.60 0.71
C THR A 28 -2.47 -15.34 1.54
N VAL A 29 -3.06 -15.47 2.72
CA VAL A 29 -3.30 -14.36 3.64
C VAL A 29 -2.43 -14.51 4.87
N PHE A 30 -1.62 -13.49 5.13
CA PHE A 30 -0.84 -13.40 6.37
C PHE A 30 -1.35 -12.28 7.27
N ARG A 31 -1.24 -12.52 8.57
CA ARG A 31 -1.25 -11.49 9.59
C ARG A 31 0.20 -11.15 9.92
N PHE A 32 0.58 -9.90 9.76
CA PHE A 32 1.96 -9.49 10.01
C PHE A 32 2.31 -9.64 11.50
N ALA A 33 3.43 -10.33 11.79
CA ALA A 33 3.77 -10.71 13.16
C ALA A 33 4.10 -9.49 14.06
N ASP A 34 4.80 -8.49 13.53
CA ASP A 34 5.22 -7.32 14.29
C ASP A 34 4.11 -6.27 14.46
N ASN A 35 3.05 -6.34 13.63
CA ASN A 35 1.83 -5.56 13.78
C ASN A 35 0.60 -6.35 13.31
N PRO A 36 -0.12 -7.04 14.22
CA PRO A 36 -1.25 -7.90 13.87
C PRO A 36 -2.47 -7.19 13.28
N ARG A 37 -2.47 -5.85 13.21
CA ARG A 37 -3.49 -5.07 12.53
C ARG A 37 -3.22 -4.91 11.03
N ILE A 38 -2.10 -5.47 10.53
CA ILE A 38 -1.77 -5.47 9.10
C ILE A 38 -2.06 -6.87 8.55
N LEU A 39 -2.93 -6.93 7.52
CA LEU A 39 -3.12 -8.10 6.68
C LEU A 39 -2.31 -7.97 5.39
N VAL A 40 -1.68 -9.05 5.00
CA VAL A 40 -0.89 -9.15 3.77
C VAL A 40 -1.56 -10.16 2.85
N LEU A 41 -1.96 -9.71 1.67
CA LEU A 41 -2.43 -10.55 0.58
C LEU A 41 -1.26 -10.89 -0.34
N ASP A 42 -0.81 -12.13 -0.31
CA ASP A 42 0.31 -12.63 -1.12
C ASP A 42 -0.21 -13.38 -2.33
N PHE A 43 -0.10 -12.77 -3.52
CA PHE A 43 -0.68 -13.24 -4.76
C PHE A 43 0.30 -14.04 -5.61
N ALA A 44 -0.17 -15.11 -6.25
CA ALA A 44 0.61 -15.87 -7.20
C ALA A 44 0.93 -15.06 -8.48
N SER A 45 0.09 -14.08 -8.83
CA SER A 45 0.26 -13.27 -10.04
C SER A 45 -0.26 -11.84 -9.88
N LEU A 46 0.30 -10.91 -10.67
CA LEU A 46 -0.22 -9.54 -10.81
C LEU A 46 -1.64 -9.53 -11.38
N HIS A 47 -2.00 -10.50 -12.22
CA HIS A 47 -3.35 -10.61 -12.78
C HIS A 47 -4.40 -10.84 -11.69
N GLU A 48 -4.17 -11.82 -10.81
CA GLU A 48 -5.07 -12.09 -9.67
C GLU A 48 -5.15 -10.91 -8.70
N GLN A 49 -4.01 -10.28 -8.42
CA GLN A 49 -3.93 -9.08 -7.60
C GLN A 49 -4.74 -7.93 -8.20
N GLY A 50 -4.50 -7.60 -9.47
CA GLY A 50 -5.21 -6.53 -10.16
C GLY A 50 -6.70 -6.77 -10.30
N LYS A 51 -7.13 -8.03 -10.55
CA LYS A 51 -8.56 -8.39 -10.57
C LYS A 51 -9.25 -8.07 -9.25
N MET A 52 -8.61 -8.30 -8.13
CA MET A 52 -9.19 -8.03 -6.82
C MET A 52 -9.13 -6.56 -6.41
N LEU A 53 -8.05 -5.85 -6.76
CA LEU A 53 -7.69 -4.61 -6.08
C LEU A 53 -7.73 -3.35 -6.99
N ASN A 54 -7.69 -3.48 -8.32
CA ASN A 54 -7.61 -2.30 -9.21
C ASN A 54 -8.83 -1.37 -9.10
N ARG A 55 -10.03 -1.89 -8.81
CA ARG A 55 -11.21 -1.05 -8.61
C ARG A 55 -11.13 -0.28 -7.29
N VAL A 56 -10.57 -0.89 -6.27
CA VAL A 56 -10.27 -0.22 -5.00
C VAL A 56 -9.21 0.86 -5.22
N ALA A 57 -8.13 0.56 -5.96
CA ALA A 57 -7.09 1.53 -6.33
C ALA A 57 -7.68 2.74 -7.09
N ALA A 58 -8.52 2.46 -8.08
CA ALA A 58 -9.23 3.51 -8.83
C ALA A 58 -10.06 4.43 -7.92
N PHE A 59 -10.68 3.85 -6.88
CA PHE A 59 -11.51 4.58 -5.92
C PHE A 59 -10.71 5.35 -4.87
N VAL A 60 -9.55 4.83 -4.42
CA VAL A 60 -8.81 5.40 -3.29
C VAL A 60 -7.76 6.42 -3.73
N GLU A 61 -7.01 6.15 -4.80
CA GLU A 61 -5.74 6.82 -5.02
C GLU A 61 -5.43 7.25 -6.46
N LYS A 62 -6.11 6.65 -7.47
CA LYS A 62 -5.72 6.86 -8.86
C LYS A 62 -6.11 8.23 -9.38
N ALA A 63 -5.15 8.99 -9.88
CA ALA A 63 -5.36 10.31 -10.44
C ALA A 63 -6.38 10.29 -11.60
N GLY A 64 -7.24 11.32 -11.63
CA GLY A 64 -8.22 11.51 -12.70
C GLY A 64 -9.43 10.59 -12.66
N LEU A 65 -9.53 9.69 -11.65
CA LEU A 65 -10.69 8.83 -11.43
C LEU A 65 -11.57 9.37 -10.28
N PRO A 66 -12.86 8.98 -10.22
CA PRO A 66 -13.76 9.44 -9.15
C PRO A 66 -13.44 8.73 -7.83
N HIS A 67 -13.37 9.51 -6.74
CA HIS A 67 -13.16 9.02 -5.38
C HIS A 67 -14.45 9.07 -4.53
N ASP A 68 -15.57 9.44 -5.15
CA ASP A 68 -16.89 9.62 -4.52
C ASP A 68 -17.92 8.57 -4.99
N ARG A 69 -17.57 7.75 -5.98
CA ARG A 69 -18.37 6.64 -6.49
C ARG A 69 -17.49 5.46 -6.89
N VAL A 70 -18.10 4.28 -6.99
CA VAL A 70 -17.40 3.06 -7.44
C VAL A 70 -17.60 2.87 -8.94
N LEU A 71 -16.53 2.56 -9.67
CA LEU A 71 -16.59 2.31 -11.11
C LEU A 71 -17.27 0.97 -11.40
N THR A 72 -18.05 0.90 -12.48
CA THR A 72 -18.48 -0.37 -13.08
C THR A 72 -17.31 -1.09 -13.75
N ASP A 73 -17.44 -2.40 -14.09
CA ASP A 73 -16.41 -3.17 -14.79
C ASP A 73 -15.99 -2.47 -16.10
N GLY A 74 -16.99 -2.01 -16.88
CA GLY A 74 -16.73 -1.34 -18.15
C GLY A 74 -15.99 0.00 -17.99
N GLU A 75 -16.30 0.77 -16.95
CA GLU A 75 -15.61 2.03 -16.65
C GLU A 75 -14.19 1.78 -16.16
N LEU A 76 -13.97 0.77 -15.30
CA LEU A 76 -12.62 0.39 -14.84
C LEU A 76 -11.75 -0.05 -16.01
N ASP A 77 -12.25 -0.95 -16.86
CA ASP A 77 -11.55 -1.41 -18.05
C ASP A 77 -11.23 -0.25 -19.03
N ALA A 78 -12.13 0.71 -19.17
CA ALA A 78 -11.90 1.89 -20.00
C ALA A 78 -10.83 2.79 -19.37
N ALA A 79 -10.86 2.98 -18.06
CA ALA A 79 -9.87 3.79 -17.32
C ALA A 79 -8.47 3.20 -17.40
N ILE A 80 -8.31 1.90 -17.20
CA ILE A 80 -7.03 1.18 -17.33
C ILE A 80 -6.46 1.37 -18.74
N ARG A 81 -7.27 1.11 -19.78
CA ARG A 81 -6.82 1.29 -21.18
C ARG A 81 -6.49 2.73 -21.53
N ALA A 82 -7.23 3.70 -21.00
CA ALA A 82 -6.99 5.11 -21.27
C ALA A 82 -5.64 5.60 -20.75
N GLN A 83 -5.12 4.95 -19.70
CA GLN A 83 -3.79 5.23 -19.15
C GLN A 83 -2.67 4.44 -19.86
N GLY A 84 -3.00 3.56 -20.79
CA GLY A 84 -2.06 2.69 -21.49
C GLY A 84 -1.66 1.45 -20.67
N ASP A 85 -2.39 1.18 -19.58
CA ASP A 85 -2.15 0.08 -18.67
C ASP A 85 -2.92 -1.20 -19.04
N THR A 86 -2.57 -2.28 -18.38
CA THR A 86 -3.31 -3.55 -18.31
C THR A 86 -3.72 -3.81 -16.86
N VAL A 87 -4.46 -4.89 -16.63
CA VAL A 87 -4.81 -5.32 -15.27
C VAL A 87 -3.56 -5.52 -14.41
N GLU A 88 -2.47 -6.01 -15.02
CA GLU A 88 -1.20 -6.36 -14.36
C GLU A 88 -0.25 -5.17 -14.19
N THR A 89 -0.48 -4.06 -14.90
CA THR A 89 0.44 -2.92 -14.86
C THR A 89 -0.13 -1.71 -14.13
N PHE A 90 -1.41 -1.75 -13.75
CA PHE A 90 -2.10 -0.64 -13.11
C PHE A 90 -1.47 -0.25 -11.77
N TYR A 91 -1.08 -1.27 -10.94
CA TYR A 91 -0.23 -1.14 -9.77
C TYR A 91 0.55 -2.44 -9.51
N LEU A 92 1.72 -2.34 -8.87
CA LEU A 92 2.57 -3.49 -8.50
C LEU A 92 2.34 -3.96 -7.07
N GLY A 93 2.00 -3.05 -6.17
CA GLY A 93 1.58 -3.28 -4.79
C GLY A 93 0.31 -2.50 -4.51
N HIS A 94 -0.34 -2.77 -3.40
CA HIS A 94 -1.52 -2.02 -2.96
C HIS A 94 -1.53 -1.94 -1.45
N ASP A 95 -2.05 -0.83 -0.95
CA ASP A 95 -2.19 -0.55 0.47
C ASP A 95 -3.51 0.19 0.73
N TYR A 96 -4.27 -0.28 1.71
CA TYR A 96 -5.57 0.32 2.02
C TYR A 96 -5.86 0.33 3.51
N ALA A 97 -6.31 1.47 4.02
CA ALA A 97 -6.90 1.55 5.35
C ALA A 97 -8.22 0.77 5.42
N ALA A 98 -8.51 0.15 6.56
CA ALA A 98 -9.79 -0.52 6.80
C ALA A 98 -10.99 0.40 6.53
N ALA A 99 -10.89 1.69 6.87
CA ALA A 99 -11.93 2.69 6.64
C ALA A 99 -12.19 2.93 5.15
N SER A 100 -11.14 2.98 4.31
CA SER A 100 -11.26 3.15 2.86
C SER A 100 -11.94 1.94 2.21
N LEU A 101 -11.58 0.73 2.64
CA LEU A 101 -12.22 -0.50 2.19
C LEU A 101 -13.70 -0.58 2.62
N ALA A 102 -13.99 -0.22 3.87
CA ALA A 102 -15.37 -0.17 4.36
C ALA A 102 -16.23 0.82 3.54
N ARG A 103 -15.67 1.99 3.23
CA ARG A 103 -16.33 3.01 2.39
C ARG A 103 -16.56 2.51 0.96
N PHE A 104 -15.55 1.86 0.36
CA PHE A 104 -15.66 1.27 -0.98
C PHE A 104 -16.84 0.29 -1.05
N PHE A 105 -16.91 -0.68 -0.15
CA PHE A 105 -17.97 -1.69 -0.16
C PHE A 105 -19.36 -1.10 0.16
N ALA A 106 -19.43 -0.12 1.06
CA ALA A 106 -20.69 0.59 1.37
C ALA A 106 -21.23 1.36 0.17
N LEU A 107 -20.36 2.02 -0.59
CA LEU A 107 -20.74 2.72 -1.82
C LEU A 107 -21.12 1.72 -2.93
N ALA A 108 -20.35 0.65 -3.11
CA ALA A 108 -20.71 -0.39 -4.07
C ALA A 108 -22.11 -0.96 -3.83
N ASP A 109 -22.48 -1.18 -2.57
CA ASP A 109 -23.84 -1.61 -2.20
C ASP A 109 -24.89 -0.55 -2.52
N SER A 110 -24.65 0.70 -2.13
CA SER A 110 -25.63 1.80 -2.30
C SER A 110 -25.84 2.14 -3.78
N GLU A 111 -24.82 1.99 -4.61
CA GLU A 111 -24.84 2.24 -6.04
C GLU A 111 -25.18 0.98 -6.86
N GLN A 112 -25.42 -0.15 -6.19
CA GLN A 112 -25.75 -1.43 -6.79
C GLN A 112 -24.69 -1.91 -7.81
N ILE A 113 -23.42 -1.63 -7.51
CA ILE A 113 -22.29 -2.10 -8.32
C ILE A 113 -22.13 -3.61 -8.14
N MET A 114 -22.09 -4.33 -9.26
CA MET A 114 -21.83 -5.76 -9.25
C MET A 114 -20.34 -6.00 -8.98
N LEU A 115 -20.04 -6.58 -7.81
CA LEU A 115 -18.69 -6.98 -7.45
C LEU A 115 -18.35 -8.33 -8.12
N ASP A 116 -17.13 -8.49 -8.59
CA ASP A 116 -16.63 -9.74 -9.10
C ASP A 116 -16.35 -10.77 -7.97
N PRO A 117 -16.11 -12.06 -8.28
CA PRO A 117 -15.85 -13.07 -7.25
C PRO A 117 -14.64 -12.78 -6.35
N ALA A 118 -13.59 -12.13 -6.87
CA ALA A 118 -12.41 -11.79 -6.07
C ALA A 118 -12.70 -10.65 -5.08
N GLU A 119 -13.44 -9.63 -5.51
CA GLU A 119 -13.91 -8.54 -4.67
C GLU A 119 -14.90 -9.03 -3.60
N GLN A 120 -15.80 -9.96 -3.96
CA GLN A 120 -16.71 -10.58 -2.99
C GLN A 120 -15.94 -11.39 -1.93
N TRP A 121 -14.89 -12.10 -2.35
CA TRP A 121 -14.02 -12.82 -1.42
C TRP A 121 -13.28 -11.86 -0.49
N LEU A 122 -12.73 -10.75 -1.00
CA LEU A 122 -12.11 -9.70 -0.18
C LEU A 122 -13.11 -9.15 0.84
N ARG A 123 -14.33 -8.85 0.42
CA ARG A 123 -15.39 -8.40 1.32
C ARG A 123 -15.66 -9.39 2.45
N ALA A 124 -15.72 -10.69 2.13
CA ALA A 124 -15.94 -11.74 3.12
C ALA A 124 -14.76 -11.81 4.14
N LEU A 125 -13.52 -11.68 3.68
CA LEU A 125 -12.34 -11.59 4.54
C LEU A 125 -12.46 -10.41 5.52
N LEU A 126 -12.76 -9.21 5.01
CA LEU A 126 -12.88 -8.01 5.85
C LEU A 126 -14.04 -8.10 6.83
N GLN A 127 -15.13 -8.77 6.46
CA GLN A 127 -16.25 -9.05 7.35
C GLN A 127 -15.85 -10.03 8.45
N GLN A 128 -15.10 -11.08 8.13
CA GLN A 128 -14.54 -12.02 9.10
C GLN A 128 -13.63 -11.30 10.12
N GLU A 129 -12.83 -10.34 9.67
CA GLU A 129 -11.94 -9.53 10.50
C GLU A 129 -12.64 -8.40 11.26
N GLY A 130 -13.93 -8.18 11.02
CA GLY A 130 -14.69 -7.11 11.67
C GLY A 130 -14.35 -5.68 11.20
N TRP A 131 -13.75 -5.55 10.02
CA TRP A 131 -13.23 -4.27 9.53
C TRP A 131 -14.32 -3.27 9.08
N PHE A 132 -15.56 -3.71 9.01
CA PHE A 132 -16.68 -2.80 8.73
C PHE A 132 -17.22 -2.07 9.99
N ALA A 133 -16.66 -2.36 11.16
CA ALA A 133 -16.97 -1.61 12.37
C ALA A 133 -16.32 -0.21 12.35
N SER A 134 -17.00 0.78 12.93
CA SER A 134 -16.47 2.14 13.02
C SER A 134 -15.20 2.20 13.87
N GLY A 135 -14.22 2.98 13.43
CA GLY A 135 -12.98 3.25 14.19
C GLY A 135 -11.93 2.14 14.16
N VAL A 136 -12.06 1.16 13.27
CA VAL A 136 -11.02 0.14 13.09
C VAL A 136 -9.78 0.78 12.47
N ALA A 137 -8.67 0.76 13.22
CA ALA A 137 -7.35 1.17 12.74
C ALA A 137 -6.57 -0.08 12.31
N ALA A 138 -6.65 -0.42 11.03
CA ALA A 138 -5.98 -1.58 10.43
C ALA A 138 -5.63 -1.28 8.97
N GLY A 139 -4.65 -2.00 8.43
CA GLY A 139 -4.18 -1.88 7.06
C GLY A 139 -4.19 -3.22 6.33
N LEU A 140 -4.60 -3.20 5.06
CA LEU A 140 -4.46 -4.31 4.13
C LEU A 140 -3.41 -3.92 3.10
N ILE A 141 -2.43 -4.79 2.90
CA ILE A 141 -1.43 -4.62 1.86
C ILE A 141 -1.42 -5.84 0.94
N SER A 142 -0.89 -5.68 -0.26
CA SER A 142 -0.73 -6.78 -1.19
C SER A 142 0.65 -6.78 -1.83
N LEU A 143 1.09 -7.97 -2.23
CA LEU A 143 2.30 -8.09 -3.04
C LEU A 143 2.19 -9.29 -3.99
N PRO A 144 2.85 -9.22 -5.16
CA PRO A 144 2.91 -10.32 -6.13
C PRO A 144 4.07 -11.26 -5.84
N ALA A 145 3.97 -12.50 -6.30
CA ALA A 145 5.06 -13.48 -6.25
C ALA A 145 6.30 -13.00 -7.04
N ALA A 146 7.50 -13.27 -6.51
CA ALA A 146 8.71 -13.07 -7.28
C ALA A 146 8.68 -13.93 -8.56
N GLY A 147 9.03 -13.33 -9.70
CA GLY A 147 9.01 -13.98 -11.02
C GLY A 147 7.62 -14.07 -11.67
N SER A 148 6.56 -13.56 -11.04
CA SER A 148 5.23 -13.47 -11.67
C SER A 148 5.18 -12.49 -12.85
N ASP A 149 6.11 -11.55 -12.88
CA ASP A 149 6.35 -10.59 -13.96
C ASP A 149 7.86 -10.31 -14.02
N PRO A 150 8.44 -9.99 -15.20
CA PRO A 150 9.87 -9.63 -15.31
C PRO A 150 10.32 -8.48 -14.40
N ARG A 151 9.43 -7.58 -14.02
CA ARG A 151 9.70 -6.47 -13.10
C ARG A 151 9.76 -6.91 -11.64
N ILE A 152 9.14 -8.04 -11.28
CA ILE A 152 9.05 -8.53 -9.90
C ILE A 152 10.17 -9.54 -9.65
N THR A 153 11.39 -9.04 -9.55
CA THR A 153 12.52 -9.84 -9.05
C THR A 153 12.40 -10.09 -7.55
N ALA A 154 13.24 -10.94 -6.97
CA ALA A 154 13.27 -11.14 -5.52
C ALA A 154 13.61 -9.83 -4.76
N SER A 155 14.52 -8.99 -5.32
CA SER A 155 14.83 -7.67 -4.76
C SER A 155 13.64 -6.71 -4.84
N ALA A 156 12.99 -6.66 -6.01
CA ALA A 156 11.80 -5.83 -6.21
C ALA A 156 10.67 -6.22 -5.24
N ARG A 157 10.39 -7.54 -5.08
CA ARG A 157 9.40 -8.02 -4.13
C ARG A 157 9.72 -7.58 -2.69
N ALA A 158 10.99 -7.70 -2.27
CA ALA A 158 11.41 -7.25 -0.93
C ALA A 158 11.24 -5.74 -0.75
N ALA A 159 11.52 -4.94 -1.78
CA ALA A 159 11.32 -3.50 -1.76
C ALA A 159 9.82 -3.13 -1.70
N ILE A 160 8.97 -3.78 -2.51
CA ILE A 160 7.52 -3.63 -2.50
C ILE A 160 6.99 -4.00 -1.11
N LEU A 161 7.30 -5.18 -0.59
CA LEU A 161 6.83 -5.61 0.73
C LEU A 161 7.14 -4.57 1.82
N ARG A 162 8.35 -4.04 1.84
CA ARG A 162 8.77 -3.05 2.83
C ARG A 162 8.02 -1.72 2.66
N HIS A 163 7.84 -1.27 1.42
CA HIS A 163 7.05 -0.11 1.07
C HIS A 163 5.62 -0.26 1.58
N GLU A 164 4.95 -1.35 1.21
CA GLU A 164 3.56 -1.64 1.59
C GLU A 164 3.38 -1.81 3.12
N LEU A 165 4.32 -2.49 3.79
CA LEU A 165 4.26 -2.64 5.26
C LEU A 165 4.35 -1.28 5.98
N SER A 166 5.05 -0.30 5.40
CA SER A 166 5.11 1.05 5.97
C SER A 166 3.76 1.77 5.90
N HIS A 167 2.99 1.57 4.83
CA HIS A 167 1.60 2.01 4.73
C HIS A 167 0.70 1.27 5.73
N GLY A 168 0.89 -0.04 5.85
CA GLY A 168 0.19 -0.82 6.86
C GLY A 168 0.37 -0.28 8.28
N GLU A 169 1.59 0.13 8.66
CA GLU A 169 1.86 0.80 9.94
C GLU A 169 1.17 2.17 10.01
N PHE A 170 1.21 2.96 8.94
CA PHE A 170 0.54 4.25 8.87
C PHE A 170 -0.97 4.14 9.14
N PHE A 171 -1.65 3.17 8.54
CA PHE A 171 -3.10 2.98 8.71
C PHE A 171 -3.49 2.39 10.07
N SER A 172 -2.61 1.63 10.68
CA SER A 172 -2.91 0.88 11.90
C SER A 172 -2.37 1.53 13.17
N ASN A 173 -1.50 2.55 13.06
CA ASN A 173 -0.88 3.27 14.17
C ASN A 173 -1.11 4.78 14.07
N PRO A 174 -2.15 5.34 14.73
CA PRO A 174 -2.45 6.76 14.67
C PRO A 174 -1.32 7.67 15.16
N GLU A 175 -0.50 7.24 16.12
CA GLU A 175 0.66 8.01 16.59
C GLU A 175 1.70 8.15 15.49
N TYR A 176 1.94 7.08 14.73
CA TYR A 176 2.83 7.11 13.59
C TYR A 176 2.28 7.98 12.46
N ALA A 177 1.00 7.84 12.13
CA ALA A 177 0.35 8.67 11.12
C ALA A 177 0.42 10.18 11.45
N GLU A 178 0.17 10.54 12.70
CA GLU A 178 0.31 11.93 13.18
C GLU A 178 1.76 12.42 13.08
N TYR A 179 2.72 11.56 13.41
CA TYR A 179 4.14 11.86 13.27
C TYR A 179 4.53 12.12 11.80
N VAL A 180 4.10 11.27 10.87
CA VAL A 180 4.35 11.43 9.42
C VAL A 180 3.78 12.75 8.91
N TYR A 181 2.54 13.08 9.29
CA TYR A 181 1.92 14.34 8.92
C TYR A 181 2.69 15.56 9.44
N LYS A 182 3.10 15.55 10.72
CA LYS A 182 3.93 16.62 11.28
C LYS A 182 5.25 16.75 10.55
N PHE A 183 5.92 15.62 10.29
CA PHE A 183 7.18 15.60 9.55
C PHE A 183 7.04 16.21 8.15
N TRP A 184 6.00 15.86 7.42
CA TRP A 184 5.66 16.44 6.13
C TRP A 184 5.57 17.96 6.18
N LEU A 185 4.91 18.50 7.20
CA LEU A 185 4.70 19.94 7.33
C LEU A 185 5.94 20.71 7.83
N THR A 186 6.75 20.09 8.69
CA THR A 186 7.80 20.83 9.42
C THR A 186 9.21 20.58 8.89
N GLU A 187 9.48 19.43 8.29
CA GLU A 187 10.83 19.03 7.88
C GLU A 187 11.07 19.18 6.37
N LEU A 188 10.02 19.17 5.56
CA LEU A 188 10.09 19.46 4.13
C LEU A 188 9.71 20.92 3.88
N THR A 189 10.48 21.60 3.02
CA THR A 189 10.11 22.91 2.49
C THR A 189 8.91 22.80 1.54
N GLU A 190 8.26 23.92 1.22
CA GLU A 190 7.15 23.92 0.25
C GLU A 190 7.59 23.43 -1.14
N ASP A 191 8.79 23.83 -1.58
CA ASP A 191 9.35 23.38 -2.87
C ASP A 191 9.61 21.87 -2.86
N GLU A 192 10.10 21.31 -1.75
CA GLU A 192 10.31 19.85 -1.61
C GLU A 192 8.98 19.10 -1.59
N ARG A 193 7.96 19.61 -0.90
CA ARG A 193 6.59 19.02 -0.96
C ARG A 193 6.02 19.08 -2.38
N GLY A 194 6.24 20.18 -3.09
CA GLY A 194 5.89 20.33 -4.50
C GLY A 194 6.56 19.26 -5.37
N ALA A 195 7.87 19.09 -5.22
CA ALA A 195 8.63 18.10 -5.99
C ALA A 195 8.19 16.65 -5.69
N VAL A 196 7.87 16.33 -4.42
CA VAL A 196 7.30 15.02 -4.06
C VAL A 196 5.94 14.82 -4.71
N ARG A 197 5.04 15.82 -4.68
CA ARG A 197 3.73 15.74 -5.36
C ARG A 197 3.90 15.52 -6.87
N ASP A 198 4.85 16.22 -7.50
CA ASP A 198 5.12 16.07 -8.93
C ASP A 198 5.66 14.67 -9.28
N PHE A 199 6.49 14.10 -8.42
CA PHE A 199 6.95 12.72 -8.54
C PHE A 199 5.78 11.74 -8.43
N LEU A 200 5.00 11.83 -7.34
CA LEU A 200 3.86 10.94 -7.10
C LEU A 200 2.77 11.03 -8.18
N ALA A 201 2.53 12.23 -8.71
CA ALA A 201 1.62 12.42 -9.84
C ALA A 201 2.08 11.67 -11.10
N LYS A 202 3.40 11.56 -11.34
CA LYS A 202 3.96 10.76 -12.46
C LYS A 202 3.80 9.27 -12.23
N GLU A 203 3.82 8.82 -10.97
CA GLU A 203 3.52 7.44 -10.59
C GLU A 203 2.01 7.12 -10.62
N GLY A 204 1.16 8.12 -10.88
CA GLY A 204 -0.28 7.94 -11.08
C GLY A 204 -1.15 8.24 -9.87
N TYR A 205 -0.58 8.74 -8.77
CA TYR A 205 -1.33 9.14 -7.57
C TYR A 205 -2.04 10.48 -7.71
N ASP A 206 -3.21 10.63 -7.09
CA ASP A 206 -3.92 11.91 -7.08
C ASP A 206 -3.29 12.91 -6.11
N ALA A 207 -2.47 13.82 -6.63
CA ALA A 207 -1.77 14.84 -5.85
C ALA A 207 -2.69 15.84 -5.11
N ARG A 208 -4.01 15.78 -5.33
CA ARG A 208 -5.01 16.60 -4.60
C ARG A 208 -5.37 15.98 -3.26
N VAL A 209 -5.09 14.71 -3.03
CA VAL A 209 -5.35 13.99 -1.79
C VAL A 209 -4.14 14.15 -0.88
N GLU A 210 -4.18 15.12 0.04
CA GLU A 210 -3.03 15.47 0.89
C GLU A 210 -2.57 14.30 1.76
N GLU A 211 -3.48 13.51 2.33
CA GLU A 211 -3.13 12.34 3.14
C GLU A 211 -2.35 11.31 2.33
N LEU A 212 -2.73 11.08 1.08
CA LEU A 212 -2.00 10.21 0.17
C LEU A 212 -0.57 10.73 -0.05
N MET A 213 -0.40 12.04 -0.25
CA MET A 213 0.93 12.61 -0.50
C MET A 213 1.93 12.39 0.64
N PHE A 214 1.53 12.60 1.90
CA PHE A 214 2.48 12.39 3.00
C PHE A 214 2.60 10.92 3.39
N ASN A 215 1.59 10.08 3.14
CA ASN A 215 1.68 8.65 3.31
C ASN A 215 2.66 8.04 2.29
N GLU A 216 2.55 8.40 1.01
CA GLU A 216 3.50 7.99 -0.03
C GLU A 216 4.91 8.55 0.22
N MET A 217 5.03 9.81 0.64
CA MET A 217 6.32 10.42 0.97
C MET A 217 7.11 9.57 1.97
N GLN A 218 6.45 9.10 3.06
CA GLN A 218 7.15 8.29 4.05
C GLN A 218 7.59 6.94 3.48
N ALA A 219 6.77 6.29 2.66
CA ALA A 219 7.07 5.00 2.07
C ALA A 219 8.23 5.10 1.06
N TYR A 220 8.18 6.06 0.15
CA TYR A 220 9.24 6.25 -0.83
C TYR A 220 10.54 6.76 -0.21
N LEU A 221 10.52 7.84 0.56
CA LEU A 221 11.74 8.47 1.04
C LEU A 221 12.43 7.66 2.15
N MET A 222 11.66 6.95 3.00
CA MET A 222 12.20 6.29 4.18
C MET A 222 12.43 4.80 3.97
N PHE A 223 11.55 4.10 3.24
CA PHE A 223 11.52 2.65 3.21
C PHE A 223 11.77 2.01 1.83
N THR A 224 11.62 2.73 0.73
CA THR A 224 11.91 2.22 -0.61
C THR A 224 13.41 2.35 -0.91
N ARG A 225 14.13 1.21 -0.94
CA ARG A 225 15.58 1.17 -1.09
C ARG A 225 16.08 0.61 -2.42
N ASP A 226 15.16 0.21 -3.28
CA ASP A 226 15.50 -0.24 -4.62
C ASP A 226 15.48 0.96 -5.59
N PRO A 227 16.61 1.26 -6.26
CA PRO A 227 16.71 2.41 -7.17
C PRO A 227 15.83 2.27 -8.43
N THR A 228 15.29 1.07 -8.69
CA THR A 228 14.31 0.86 -9.76
C THR A 228 12.99 1.57 -9.45
N PHE A 229 12.62 1.69 -8.16
CA PHE A 229 11.37 2.30 -7.73
C PHE A 229 11.55 3.74 -7.25
N PHE A 230 12.67 4.07 -6.63
CA PHE A 230 12.91 5.41 -6.12
C PHE A 230 14.39 5.78 -6.05
N THR A 231 14.70 6.95 -6.60
CA THR A 231 15.96 7.68 -6.34
C THR A 231 15.64 9.11 -5.94
N PRO A 232 16.48 9.78 -5.11
CA PRO A 232 16.19 11.15 -4.67
C PRO A 232 16.03 12.14 -5.83
N ASP A 233 16.70 11.92 -6.96
CA ASP A 233 16.55 12.78 -8.14
C ASP A 233 15.13 12.79 -8.71
N MET A 234 14.37 11.69 -8.55
CA MET A 234 12.96 11.60 -8.98
C MET A 234 12.08 12.62 -8.24
N ALA A 235 12.41 12.92 -7.00
CA ALA A 235 11.76 13.94 -6.16
C ALA A 235 12.58 15.25 -6.08
N ALA A 236 13.43 15.52 -7.07
CA ALA A 236 14.32 16.69 -7.16
C ALA A 236 15.15 16.94 -5.88
N MET A 237 15.56 15.88 -5.19
CA MET A 237 16.38 15.93 -3.97
C MET A 237 17.81 15.47 -4.24
N THR A 238 18.76 15.97 -3.44
CA THR A 238 20.12 15.40 -3.41
C THR A 238 20.17 14.20 -2.46
N HIS A 239 21.12 13.29 -2.67
CA HIS A 239 21.37 12.17 -1.76
C HIS A 239 21.67 12.63 -0.33
N GLU A 240 22.41 13.75 -0.16
CA GLU A 240 22.71 14.34 1.15
C GLU A 240 21.43 14.85 1.85
N ARG A 241 20.55 15.50 1.09
CA ARG A 241 19.26 15.98 1.62
C ARG A 241 18.37 14.83 2.06
N LEU A 242 18.25 13.79 1.23
CA LEU A 242 17.51 12.59 1.58
C LEU A 242 18.06 11.93 2.85
N ALA A 243 19.39 11.76 2.94
CA ALA A 243 20.03 11.21 4.14
C ALA A 243 19.76 12.04 5.40
N THR A 244 19.74 13.38 5.26
CA THR A 244 19.38 14.29 6.35
C THR A 244 17.94 14.11 6.80
N LEU A 245 16.99 14.02 5.85
CA LEU A 245 15.58 13.78 6.15
C LEU A 245 15.38 12.42 6.84
N GLN A 246 16.04 11.37 6.36
CA GLN A 246 15.98 10.03 6.95
C GLN A 246 16.53 10.00 8.40
N ALA A 247 17.62 10.70 8.65
CA ALA A 247 18.18 10.80 10.01
C ALA A 247 17.24 11.56 10.96
N ARG A 248 16.63 12.66 10.52
CA ARG A 248 15.64 13.41 11.29
C ARG A 248 14.37 12.62 11.51
N PHE A 249 13.90 11.91 10.48
CA PHE A 249 12.74 11.05 10.58
C PHE A 249 12.96 9.96 11.64
N LEU A 250 14.09 9.26 11.61
CA LEU A 250 14.41 8.26 12.62
C LEU A 250 14.50 8.87 14.03
N ALA A 251 15.10 10.05 14.18
CA ALA A 251 15.28 10.68 15.49
C ALA A 251 13.95 10.96 16.21
N GLY A 252 12.92 11.42 15.48
CA GLY A 252 11.61 11.76 16.03
C GLY A 252 10.55 10.66 15.94
N MET A 253 10.81 9.59 15.18
CA MET A 253 9.84 8.53 14.93
C MET A 253 9.44 7.80 16.22
N PRO A 254 8.14 7.50 16.45
CA PRO A 254 7.68 6.69 17.58
C PRO A 254 8.39 5.34 17.66
N ALA A 255 8.53 4.80 18.86
CA ALA A 255 9.12 3.47 19.06
C ALA A 255 8.22 2.38 18.44
N GLY A 256 8.85 1.41 17.78
CA GLY A 256 8.13 0.31 17.14
C GLY A 256 9.02 -0.48 16.21
N TRP A 257 8.46 -1.52 15.60
CA TRP A 257 9.17 -2.40 14.66
C TRP A 257 9.71 -1.61 13.46
N LEU A 258 8.90 -0.73 12.87
CA LEU A 258 9.25 0.03 11.67
C LEU A 258 10.41 1.01 11.94
N ARG A 259 10.47 1.59 13.15
CA ARG A 259 11.63 2.38 13.59
C ARG A 259 12.91 1.55 13.64
N ASN A 260 12.83 0.31 14.14
CA ASN A 260 13.98 -0.59 14.19
C ASN A 260 14.51 -0.93 12.80
N VAL A 261 13.60 -1.09 11.84
CA VAL A 261 13.93 -1.27 10.42
C VAL A 261 14.69 -0.07 9.89
N LEU A 262 14.19 1.15 10.07
CA LEU A 262 14.85 2.36 9.58
C LEU A 262 16.23 2.56 10.24
N ALA A 263 16.36 2.25 11.54
CA ALA A 263 17.63 2.30 12.25
C ALA A 263 18.67 1.32 11.68
N SER A 264 18.22 0.12 11.26
CA SER A 264 19.12 -0.88 10.65
C SER A 264 19.70 -0.39 9.32
N TYR A 265 18.95 0.35 8.54
CA TYR A 265 19.43 0.95 7.28
C TYR A 265 20.54 1.98 7.52
N GLN A 266 20.37 2.84 8.53
CA GLN A 266 21.40 3.85 8.85
C GLN A 266 22.68 3.20 9.37
N SER A 267 22.58 2.17 10.21
CA SER A 267 23.74 1.42 10.69
C SER A 267 24.52 0.75 9.56
N ALA A 268 23.81 0.17 8.57
CA ALA A 268 24.44 -0.44 7.41
C ALA A 268 25.10 0.57 6.47
N ALA A 269 24.60 1.80 6.40
CA ALA A 269 25.20 2.87 5.60
C ALA A 269 26.51 3.43 6.23
N LEU A 270 26.60 3.46 7.57
CA LEU A 270 27.79 3.90 8.30
C LEU A 270 28.91 2.85 8.33
N ALA A 271 28.59 1.59 8.07
CA ALA A 271 29.56 0.48 8.04
C ALA A 271 30.27 0.28 6.69
N ARG A 272 29.91 1.04 5.67
CA ARG A 272 30.50 1.04 4.32
C ARG A 272 31.40 2.23 4.11
#